data_8c2db2fa5bfe65dd901957536503cbb5
#
_entry.id   8c2db2fa5bfe65dd901957536503cbb5
#
_cell.length_a   1.000
_cell.length_b   1.000
_cell.length_c   1.000
_cell.angle_alpha   90.00
_cell.angle_beta   90.00
_cell.angle_gamma   90.00
#
_symmetry.space_group_name_H-M   'P 1'
#
loop_
_entity.id
_entity.type
_entity.pdbx_description
1 polymer ?
#
loop_
_entity_poly.entity_id
_entity_poly.type
_entity_poly.pdbx_seq_one_letter_code
_entity_poly.pdbx_strand_id
1 'polypeptide(L)'
;MNELNKTLCEAETIMIAGHVRPDGDCIGACVALQRYIKRNYPKKEVFVYIETVPEVFEFLDENKEIFSNETNDKKYDVFIALDCSSPDRLGDAQKAFYNAKSTMCIDHHISNRYYAGINVVNSDASSTCEVLYELITDEEKISDLFSKQ
;
A
#
# COMPACT_ATOMS: atom_id res chain seq x y z
N MET A 1 -3.49 -18.32 5.04
CA MET A 1 -2.88 -16.96 5.16
C MET A 1 -2.35 -16.55 3.80
N ASN A 2 -2.86 -15.47 3.24
CA ASN A 2 -2.41 -14.95 1.95
C ASN A 2 -1.03 -14.26 2.03
N GLU A 3 -0.45 -13.89 0.88
CA GLU A 3 0.90 -13.32 0.82
C GLU A 3 0.99 -11.97 1.56
N LEU A 4 -0.07 -11.13 1.52
CA LEU A 4 -0.09 -9.86 2.25
C LEU A 4 0.07 -10.10 3.76
N ASN A 5 -0.74 -10.97 4.32
CA ASN A 5 -0.71 -11.21 5.76
C ASN A 5 0.57 -11.91 6.24
N LYS A 6 1.13 -12.82 5.44
CA LYS A 6 2.47 -13.38 5.72
C LYS A 6 3.52 -12.27 5.80
N THR A 7 3.56 -11.41 4.78
CA THR A 7 4.48 -10.28 4.71
C THR A 7 4.31 -9.34 5.91
N LEU A 8 3.05 -9.01 6.25
CA LEU A 8 2.77 -8.14 7.38
C LEU A 8 3.14 -8.78 8.74
N CYS A 9 3.01 -10.09 8.89
CA CYS A 9 3.42 -10.76 10.13
C CYS A 9 4.93 -10.67 10.38
N GLU A 10 5.73 -10.72 9.32
CA GLU A 10 7.20 -10.74 9.40
C GLU A 10 7.83 -9.33 9.51
N ALA A 11 7.14 -8.29 9.05
CA ALA A 11 7.67 -6.93 8.99
C ALA A 11 7.29 -6.11 10.23
N GLU A 12 8.23 -5.37 10.81
CA GLU A 12 7.97 -4.37 11.87
C GLU A 12 7.85 -2.96 11.30
N THR A 13 8.63 -2.64 10.26
CA THR A 13 8.62 -1.33 9.60
C THR A 13 8.17 -1.47 8.15
N ILE A 14 7.13 -0.74 7.79
CA ILE A 14 6.43 -0.88 6.51
C ILE A 14 6.36 0.48 5.82
N MET A 15 6.82 0.52 4.57
CA MET A 15 6.59 1.65 3.67
C MET A 15 5.51 1.29 2.66
N ILE A 16 4.54 2.16 2.48
CA ILE A 16 3.51 2.08 1.45
C ILE A 16 3.71 3.26 0.50
N ALA A 17 3.66 3.02 -0.79
CA ALA A 17 3.66 4.08 -1.78
C ALA A 17 2.87 3.67 -3.03
N GLY A 18 2.33 4.67 -3.72
CA GLY A 18 1.71 4.51 -5.02
C GLY A 18 2.47 5.21 -6.13
N HIS A 19 1.84 5.33 -7.31
CA HIS A 19 2.47 5.97 -8.45
C HIS A 19 2.49 7.50 -8.36
N VAL A 20 3.43 8.14 -9.08
CA VAL A 20 3.44 9.60 -9.28
C VAL A 20 2.15 10.05 -9.95
N ARG A 21 1.72 11.30 -9.68
CA ARG A 21 0.42 11.83 -10.11
C ARG A 21 -0.72 10.91 -9.69
N PRO A 22 -0.89 10.68 -8.38
CA PRO A 22 -1.81 9.69 -7.87
C PRO A 22 -3.25 10.04 -8.19
N ASP A 23 -4.04 9.03 -8.48
CA ASP A 23 -5.49 9.10 -8.66
C ASP A 23 -6.24 8.50 -7.45
N GLY A 24 -7.56 8.40 -7.55
CA GLY A 24 -8.40 7.91 -6.47
C GLY A 24 -8.14 6.45 -6.10
N ASP A 25 -7.80 5.60 -7.07
CA ASP A 25 -7.47 4.18 -6.83
C ASP A 25 -6.16 4.06 -6.05
N CYS A 26 -5.12 4.76 -6.51
CA CYS A 26 -3.82 4.81 -5.84
C CYS A 26 -3.93 5.29 -4.39
N ILE A 27 -4.58 6.44 -4.17
CA ILE A 27 -4.72 7.04 -2.84
C ILE A 27 -5.63 6.20 -1.95
N GLY A 28 -6.76 5.73 -2.49
CA GLY A 28 -7.70 4.88 -1.76
C GLY A 28 -7.06 3.58 -1.28
N ALA A 29 -6.29 2.91 -2.14
CA ALA A 29 -5.57 1.70 -1.77
C ALA A 29 -4.52 1.95 -0.67
N CYS A 30 -3.74 3.05 -0.78
CA CYS A 30 -2.75 3.41 0.25
C CYS A 30 -3.40 3.67 1.61
N VAL A 31 -4.49 4.43 1.66
CA VAL A 31 -5.22 4.71 2.92
C VAL A 31 -5.83 3.45 3.50
N ALA A 32 -6.47 2.63 2.65
CA ALA A 32 -7.12 1.40 3.10
C ALA A 32 -6.10 0.44 3.73
N LEU A 33 -4.96 0.22 3.09
CA LEU A 33 -3.91 -0.65 3.62
C LEU A 33 -3.31 -0.09 4.91
N GLN A 34 -3.02 1.20 4.97
CA GLN A 34 -2.51 1.84 6.20
C GLN A 34 -3.47 1.65 7.37
N ARG A 35 -4.77 1.92 7.18
CA ARG A 35 -5.79 1.74 8.22
C ARG A 35 -5.94 0.28 8.63
N TYR A 36 -5.91 -0.64 7.68
CA TYR A 36 -5.92 -2.07 7.95
C TYR A 36 -4.75 -2.49 8.84
N ILE A 37 -3.53 -2.06 8.50
CA ILE A 37 -2.33 -2.39 9.28
C ILE A 37 -2.42 -1.78 10.68
N LYS A 38 -2.74 -0.50 10.80
CA LYS A 38 -2.85 0.18 12.10
C LYS A 38 -3.88 -0.48 13.01
N ARG A 39 -4.98 -0.97 12.46
CA ARG A 39 -6.03 -1.65 13.23
C ARG A 39 -5.63 -3.05 13.67
N ASN A 40 -5.07 -3.85 12.77
CA ASN A 40 -4.80 -5.26 13.03
C ASN A 40 -3.40 -5.53 13.59
N TYR A 41 -2.47 -4.60 13.37
CA TYR A 41 -1.07 -4.67 13.78
C TYR A 41 -0.63 -3.34 14.43
N PRO A 42 -1.24 -2.92 15.56
CA PRO A 42 -1.08 -1.55 16.10
C PRO A 42 0.34 -1.20 16.55
N LYS A 43 1.20 -2.19 16.75
CA LYS A 43 2.59 -1.98 17.17
C LYS A 43 3.54 -1.73 15.99
N LYS A 44 3.11 -2.00 14.74
CA LYS A 44 3.97 -1.83 13.57
C LYS A 44 4.08 -0.36 13.16
N GLU A 45 5.27 0.01 12.72
CA GLU A 45 5.52 1.33 12.14
C GLU A 45 5.14 1.33 10.67
N VAL A 46 4.19 2.19 10.29
CA VAL A 46 3.68 2.30 8.92
C VAL A 46 3.88 3.71 8.42
N PHE A 47 4.51 3.83 7.28
CA PHE A 47 4.75 5.08 6.57
C PHE A 47 4.06 5.02 5.21
N VAL A 48 3.40 6.10 4.82
CA VAL A 48 2.74 6.20 3.51
C VAL A 48 3.31 7.40 2.77
N TYR A 49 3.98 7.14 1.65
CA TYR A 49 4.48 8.18 0.77
C TYR A 49 3.51 8.41 -0.39
N ILE A 50 3.09 9.65 -0.54
CA ILE A 50 2.35 10.17 -1.71
C ILE A 50 3.00 11.48 -2.12
N GLU A 51 3.48 11.57 -3.34
CA GLU A 51 4.20 12.74 -3.86
C GLU A 51 3.39 14.03 -3.70
N THR A 52 2.14 14.03 -4.10
CA THR A 52 1.21 15.14 -3.96
C THR A 52 -0.20 14.60 -3.86
N VAL A 53 -0.90 14.90 -2.78
CA VAL A 53 -2.32 14.53 -2.62
C VAL A 53 -3.17 15.59 -3.32
N PRO A 54 -3.96 15.23 -4.35
CA PRO A 54 -4.90 16.16 -4.95
C PRO A 54 -5.93 16.64 -3.92
N GLU A 55 -6.30 17.93 -3.98
CA GLU A 55 -7.22 18.58 -3.04
C GLU A 55 -8.53 17.78 -2.82
N VAL A 56 -9.06 17.21 -3.90
CA VAL A 56 -10.31 16.42 -3.84
C VAL A 56 -10.21 15.18 -2.94
N PHE A 57 -9.01 14.73 -2.58
CA PHE A 57 -8.76 13.57 -1.71
C PHE A 57 -8.23 13.92 -0.32
N GLU A 58 -8.05 15.22 -0.01
CA GLU A 58 -7.53 15.65 1.31
C GLU A 58 -8.43 15.22 2.48
N PHE A 59 -9.73 15.01 2.23
CA PHE A 59 -10.66 14.51 3.25
C PHE A 59 -10.30 13.10 3.78
N LEU A 60 -9.49 12.33 3.06
CA LEU A 60 -9.04 11.01 3.50
C LEU A 60 -7.98 11.09 4.61
N ASP A 61 -7.31 12.23 4.75
CA ASP A 61 -6.27 12.50 5.74
C ASP A 61 -6.41 13.93 6.31
N GLU A 62 -7.58 14.25 6.85
CA GLU A 62 -7.92 15.59 7.38
C GLU A 62 -6.91 16.07 8.44
N ASN A 63 -6.39 15.15 9.25
CA ASN A 63 -5.43 15.47 10.31
C ASN A 63 -3.97 15.50 9.81
N LYS A 64 -3.72 15.18 8.54
CA LYS A 64 -2.38 15.08 7.95
C LYS A 64 -1.45 14.11 8.70
N GLU A 65 -1.99 12.98 9.13
CA GLU A 65 -1.28 11.96 9.91
C GLU A 65 -0.89 10.73 9.07
N ILE A 66 -1.49 10.56 7.88
CA ILE A 66 -1.32 9.37 7.04
C ILE A 66 -0.22 9.58 6.02
N PHE A 67 -0.33 10.65 5.22
CA PHE A 67 0.55 10.86 4.08
C PHE A 67 1.79 11.67 4.42
N SER A 68 2.91 11.26 3.82
CA SER A 68 4.12 12.07 3.75
C SER A 68 4.51 12.27 2.29
N ASN A 69 5.00 13.45 1.96
CA ASN A 69 5.63 13.76 0.67
C ASN A 69 7.16 13.67 0.74
N GLU A 70 7.69 13.25 1.87
CA GLU A 70 9.12 13.07 2.09
C GLU A 70 9.45 11.59 2.25
N THR A 71 10.51 11.17 1.57
CA THR A 71 11.13 9.88 1.81
C THR A 71 12.30 10.08 2.77
N ASN A 72 12.44 9.18 3.73
CA ASN A 72 13.62 9.15 4.60
C ASN A 72 14.59 8.05 4.16
N ASP A 73 15.83 8.11 4.64
CA ASP A 73 16.86 7.10 4.34
C ASP A 73 16.72 5.82 5.19
N LYS A 74 15.58 5.62 5.83
CA LYS A 74 15.30 4.43 6.63
C LYS A 74 15.21 3.19 5.75
N LYS A 75 15.84 2.11 6.19
CA LYS A 75 15.68 0.81 5.56
C LYS A 75 14.46 0.10 6.16
N TYR A 76 13.41 -0.04 5.35
CA TYR A 76 12.17 -0.70 5.76
C TYR A 76 12.31 -2.22 5.68
N ASP A 77 11.58 -2.94 6.55
CA ASP A 77 11.48 -4.40 6.46
C ASP A 77 10.73 -4.80 5.19
N VAL A 78 9.67 -4.08 4.87
CA VAL A 78 8.95 -4.25 3.61
C VAL A 78 8.56 -2.92 2.99
N PHE A 79 8.66 -2.83 1.66
CA PHE A 79 8.06 -1.78 0.85
C PHE A 79 6.91 -2.39 0.05
N ILE A 80 5.70 -1.83 0.20
CA ILE A 80 4.50 -2.26 -0.53
C ILE A 80 4.12 -1.18 -1.54
N ALA A 81 4.32 -1.49 -2.82
CA ALA A 81 3.90 -0.64 -3.92
C ALA A 81 2.45 -0.96 -4.28
N LEU A 82 1.59 0.06 -4.33
CA LEU A 82 0.18 -0.06 -4.67
C LEU A 82 -0.12 0.71 -5.96
N ASP A 83 -0.89 0.09 -6.84
CA ASP A 83 -1.37 0.71 -8.08
C ASP A 83 -0.24 1.25 -8.96
N CYS A 84 0.87 0.55 -8.97
CA CYS A 84 2.10 1.00 -9.63
C CYS A 84 2.67 -0.10 -10.54
N SER A 85 2.54 0.09 -11.85
CA SER A 85 2.87 -0.94 -12.84
C SER A 85 4.38 -1.15 -13.07
N SER A 86 5.21 -0.20 -12.64
CA SER A 86 6.67 -0.23 -12.80
C SER A 86 7.38 0.63 -11.75
N PRO A 87 8.62 0.31 -11.36
CA PRO A 87 9.31 1.00 -10.28
C PRO A 87 9.66 2.46 -10.59
N ASP A 88 9.84 2.81 -11.87
CA ASP A 88 10.08 4.19 -12.30
C ASP A 88 8.91 5.12 -11.98
N ARG A 89 7.70 4.59 -11.83
CA ARG A 89 6.52 5.36 -11.43
C ARG A 89 6.41 5.64 -9.94
N LEU A 90 7.29 5.09 -9.11
CA LEU A 90 7.36 5.38 -7.68
C LEU A 90 7.97 6.76 -7.37
N GLY A 91 8.52 7.46 -8.36
CA GLY A 91 9.15 8.76 -8.16
C GLY A 91 10.27 8.70 -7.12
N ASP A 92 10.27 9.64 -6.16
CA ASP A 92 11.29 9.71 -5.11
C ASP A 92 11.27 8.52 -4.14
N ALA A 93 10.16 7.78 -4.07
CA ALA A 93 10.08 6.56 -3.27
C ALA A 93 10.84 5.37 -3.87
N GLN A 94 11.28 5.45 -5.13
CA GLN A 94 12.01 4.37 -5.81
C GLN A 94 13.27 3.95 -5.05
N LYS A 95 14.01 4.90 -4.49
CA LYS A 95 15.21 4.60 -3.68
C LYS A 95 14.87 3.77 -2.45
N ALA A 96 13.80 4.11 -1.73
CA ALA A 96 13.34 3.36 -0.57
C ALA A 96 12.87 1.95 -0.95
N PHE A 97 12.25 1.80 -2.12
CA PHE A 97 11.86 0.50 -2.67
C PHE A 97 13.08 -0.43 -2.83
N TYR A 98 14.12 0.04 -3.50
CA TYR A 98 15.32 -0.77 -3.72
C TYR A 98 16.15 -1.03 -2.44
N ASN A 99 16.02 -0.18 -1.43
CA ASN A 99 16.72 -0.34 -0.15
C ASN A 99 15.96 -1.23 0.85
N ALA A 100 14.69 -1.51 0.64
CA ALA A 100 13.89 -2.35 1.55
C ALA A 100 14.43 -3.78 1.61
N LYS A 101 14.23 -4.46 2.75
CA LYS A 101 14.65 -5.87 2.91
C LYS A 101 13.81 -6.79 2.04
N SER A 102 12.51 -6.49 1.90
CA SER A 102 11.60 -7.18 0.99
C SER A 102 10.68 -6.18 0.29
N THR A 103 10.13 -6.59 -0.85
CA THR A 103 9.25 -5.74 -1.66
C THR A 103 8.01 -6.50 -2.09
N MET A 104 6.86 -5.82 -2.07
CA MET A 104 5.59 -6.33 -2.56
C MET A 104 4.96 -5.32 -3.50
N CYS A 105 4.32 -5.81 -4.56
CA CYS A 105 3.47 -5.01 -5.44
C CYS A 105 2.06 -5.59 -5.44
N ILE A 106 1.05 -4.74 -5.22
CA ILE A 106 -0.37 -5.08 -5.37
C ILE A 106 -0.93 -4.15 -6.45
N ASP A 107 -1.43 -4.71 -7.54
CA ASP A 107 -1.80 -3.94 -8.72
C ASP A 107 -2.87 -4.64 -9.57
N HIS A 108 -3.53 -3.88 -10.45
CA HIS A 108 -4.48 -4.42 -11.41
C HIS A 108 -4.10 -4.13 -12.88
N HIS A 109 -3.01 -3.40 -13.12
CA HIS A 109 -2.63 -3.02 -14.47
C HIS A 109 -2.11 -4.22 -15.28
N ILE A 110 -2.66 -4.42 -16.48
CA ILE A 110 -2.19 -5.44 -17.43
C ILE A 110 -0.73 -5.19 -17.85
N SER A 111 -0.28 -3.94 -17.78
CA SER A 111 1.09 -3.53 -18.09
C SER A 111 2.10 -3.72 -16.94
N ASN A 112 1.68 -4.30 -15.82
CA ASN A 112 2.55 -4.52 -14.68
C ASN A 112 3.77 -5.37 -15.06
N ARG A 113 4.95 -4.95 -14.63
CA ARG A 113 6.23 -5.61 -14.95
C ARG A 113 6.66 -6.68 -13.96
N TYR A 114 5.85 -6.98 -12.93
CA TYR A 114 6.17 -7.98 -11.90
C TYR A 114 7.54 -7.75 -11.26
N TYR A 115 7.83 -6.51 -10.86
CA TYR A 115 9.15 -6.03 -10.48
C TYR A 115 9.49 -6.18 -8.98
N ALA A 116 8.50 -6.49 -8.16
CA ALA A 116 8.70 -6.72 -6.73
C ALA A 116 9.11 -8.16 -6.43
N GLY A 117 9.61 -8.41 -5.23
CA GLY A 117 9.88 -9.77 -4.75
C GLY A 117 8.61 -10.62 -4.64
N ILE A 118 7.48 -9.98 -4.26
CA ILE A 118 6.15 -10.59 -4.21
C ILE A 118 5.22 -9.71 -5.05
N ASN A 119 4.51 -10.31 -6.01
CA ASN A 119 3.60 -9.59 -6.90
C ASN A 119 2.21 -10.22 -6.83
N VAL A 120 1.23 -9.43 -6.41
CA VAL A 120 -0.20 -9.76 -6.42
C VAL A 120 -0.87 -8.87 -7.47
N VAL A 121 -0.95 -9.38 -8.68
CA VAL A 121 -1.47 -8.64 -9.84
C VAL A 121 -2.68 -9.37 -10.40
N ASN A 122 -3.82 -8.67 -10.45
CA ASN A 122 -5.05 -9.19 -11.04
C ASN A 122 -5.57 -8.20 -12.09
N SER A 123 -5.26 -8.46 -13.37
CA SER A 123 -5.68 -7.59 -14.47
C SER A 123 -7.17 -7.68 -14.81
N ASP A 124 -7.90 -8.64 -14.25
CA ASP A 124 -9.35 -8.76 -14.40
C ASP A 124 -10.11 -7.92 -13.37
N ALA A 125 -9.43 -7.46 -12.31
CA ALA A 125 -10.01 -6.56 -11.32
C ALA A 125 -10.23 -5.16 -11.89
N SER A 126 -11.26 -4.47 -11.42
CA SER A 126 -11.60 -3.11 -11.85
C SER A 126 -10.62 -2.05 -11.32
N SER A 127 -9.95 -2.36 -10.21
CA SER A 127 -9.06 -1.44 -9.49
C SER A 127 -8.09 -2.18 -8.57
N THR A 128 -7.02 -1.52 -8.17
CA THR A 128 -6.13 -2.01 -7.11
C THR A 128 -6.85 -2.05 -5.75
N CYS A 129 -7.79 -1.14 -5.52
CA CYS A 129 -8.65 -1.20 -4.34
C CYS A 129 -9.46 -2.50 -4.27
N GLU A 130 -9.96 -3.01 -5.39
CA GLU A 130 -10.65 -4.31 -5.44
C GLU A 130 -9.69 -5.47 -5.10
N VAL A 131 -8.50 -5.51 -5.71
CA VAL A 131 -7.48 -6.52 -5.40
C VAL A 131 -7.13 -6.49 -3.92
N LEU A 132 -6.93 -5.31 -3.36
CA LEU A 132 -6.62 -5.14 -1.95
C LEU A 132 -7.79 -5.58 -1.05
N TYR A 133 -9.02 -5.25 -1.44
CA TYR A 133 -10.22 -5.66 -0.72
C TYR A 133 -10.30 -7.20 -0.63
N GLU A 134 -10.08 -7.91 -1.72
CA GLU A 134 -10.05 -9.38 -1.74
C GLU A 134 -8.98 -9.94 -0.80
N LEU A 135 -7.76 -9.38 -0.83
CA LEU A 135 -6.67 -9.79 0.05
C LEU A 135 -6.99 -9.57 1.54
N ILE A 136 -7.65 -8.47 1.85
CA ILE A 136 -8.05 -8.13 3.22
C ILE A 136 -9.22 -9.01 3.67
N THR A 137 -10.20 -9.28 2.79
CA THR A 137 -11.44 -10.00 3.14
C THR A 137 -11.31 -11.52 3.15
N ASP A 138 -10.27 -12.06 2.59
CA ASP A 138 -10.02 -13.51 2.56
C ASP A 138 -9.65 -14.10 3.95
N GLU A 139 -9.68 -13.31 5.01
CA GLU A 139 -9.46 -13.75 6.39
C GLU A 139 -10.65 -13.42 7.31
N GLU A 140 -11.04 -14.40 8.15
CA GLU A 140 -12.15 -14.38 9.11
C GLU A 140 -12.21 -13.17 10.08
N LYS A 141 -11.21 -12.28 10.07
CA LYS A 141 -11.14 -11.10 10.94
C LYS A 141 -12.00 -9.92 10.49
N ILE A 142 -12.66 -10.02 9.37
CA ILE A 142 -13.39 -8.88 8.76
C ILE A 142 -14.82 -8.77 9.23
N SER A 143 -15.42 -9.83 9.76
CA SER A 143 -16.76 -9.73 10.35
C SER A 143 -16.87 -8.58 11.36
N ASP A 144 -15.76 -8.25 12.06
CA ASP A 144 -15.69 -7.17 13.03
C ASP A 144 -15.48 -5.76 12.43
N LEU A 145 -14.99 -5.65 11.19
CA LEU A 145 -14.73 -4.37 10.52
C LEU A 145 -16.01 -3.69 10.01
N PHE A 146 -16.97 -4.50 9.57
CA PHE A 146 -18.23 -4.04 9.02
C PHE A 146 -19.43 -4.18 9.96
N SER A 147 -19.28 -4.88 11.09
CA SER A 147 -20.36 -5.11 12.06
C SER A 147 -20.55 -3.99 13.09
N LYS A 148 -19.71 -2.95 13.05
CA LYS A 148 -19.77 -1.80 13.98
C LYS A 148 -19.98 -0.49 13.23
N GLN A 149 -20.99 -0.44 12.36
CA GLN A 149 -21.63 0.82 11.96
C GLN A 149 -22.97 0.94 12.62
#